data_9453a316c6b37c0a3e8a58045d204f28
#
_entry.id   9453a316c6b37c0a3e8a58045d204f28
#
_cell.length_a   1.000
_cell.length_b   1.000
_cell.length_c   1.000
_cell.angle_alpha   90.00
_cell.angle_beta   90.00
_cell.angle_gamma   90.00
#
_symmetry.space_group_name_H-M   'P 1'
#
loop_
_entity.id
_entity.type
_entity.pdbx_description
1 polymer ?
#
loop_
_entity_poly.entity_id
_entity_poly.type
_entity_poly.pdbx_seq_one_letter_code
_entity_poly.pdbx_strand_id
1 'polypeptide(L)'
;MSGIASLTPVMSNLFTGRPETVDAVYNPYATSISNTMRRRRYDISPAIEDLNRNRATSNYNASQINTNTGANLAYRLQSAVNTDRAIASLRSQESNANNQYLGDYANTMNSLGQQWVNATNIANEANAQNRATTRNIRRAGLSQLSQWAQNRELMRNQKARDMEMWPLYQRFLQAGFTEDDLRAMMNSNRSTIKRKGGK
;
A
#
# COMPACT_ATOMS: atom_id res chain seq x y z
N MET A 1 31.76 -36.13 -4.40
CA MET A 1 31.67 -34.65 -4.46
C MET A 1 30.22 -34.13 -4.64
N SER A 2 29.18 -34.88 -4.31
CA SER A 2 27.76 -34.48 -4.56
C SER A 2 27.09 -33.75 -3.38
N GLY A 3 27.77 -33.53 -2.26
CA GLY A 3 27.13 -32.92 -1.07
C GLY A 3 27.08 -31.38 -1.05
N ILE A 4 27.83 -30.70 -1.91
CA ILE A 4 27.92 -29.24 -1.86
C ILE A 4 26.83 -28.59 -2.73
N ALA A 5 26.45 -29.24 -3.83
CA ALA A 5 25.44 -28.70 -4.75
C ALA A 5 24.02 -28.62 -4.14
N SER A 6 23.73 -29.45 -3.11
CA SER A 6 22.39 -29.50 -2.47
C SER A 6 22.16 -28.42 -1.40
N LEU A 7 23.22 -27.71 -0.96
CA LEU A 7 23.10 -26.66 0.07
C LEU A 7 22.89 -25.25 -0.50
N THR A 8 23.25 -25.04 -1.76
CA THR A 8 23.18 -23.72 -2.38
C THR A 8 21.76 -23.10 -2.33
N PRO A 9 20.66 -23.81 -2.68
CA PRO A 9 19.32 -23.27 -2.60
C PRO A 9 18.85 -23.06 -1.14
N VAL A 10 19.32 -23.89 -0.21
CA VAL A 10 18.98 -23.73 1.22
C VAL A 10 19.61 -22.49 1.80
N MET A 11 20.87 -22.23 1.45
CA MET A 11 21.60 -21.04 1.91
C MET A 11 21.03 -19.77 1.30
N SER A 12 20.64 -19.76 0.02
CA SER A 12 20.01 -18.59 -0.61
C SER A 12 18.70 -18.22 0.06
N ASN A 13 17.89 -19.19 0.49
CA ASN A 13 16.61 -18.98 1.18
C ASN A 13 16.79 -18.44 2.61
N LEU A 14 17.89 -18.79 3.29
CA LEU A 14 18.21 -18.29 4.63
C LEU A 14 18.69 -16.83 4.59
N PHE A 15 19.38 -16.44 3.52
CA PHE A 15 19.93 -15.10 3.32
C PHE A 15 19.04 -14.20 2.45
N THR A 16 17.74 -14.54 2.29
CA THR A 16 16.80 -13.58 1.70
C THR A 16 16.89 -12.27 2.45
N GLY A 17 17.17 -11.19 1.73
CA GLY A 17 17.36 -9.83 2.24
C GLY A 17 16.20 -9.32 3.10
N ARG A 18 16.25 -8.07 3.50
CA ARG A 18 15.11 -7.41 4.14
C ARG A 18 13.92 -7.46 3.20
N PRO A 19 12.68 -7.69 3.70
CA PRO A 19 11.50 -7.61 2.87
C PRO A 19 11.43 -6.22 2.23
N GLU A 20 11.17 -6.18 0.94
CA GLU A 20 10.96 -4.94 0.22
C GLU A 20 9.78 -4.18 0.83
N THR A 21 9.98 -2.89 1.12
CA THR A 21 8.94 -2.02 1.63
C THR A 21 8.28 -1.27 0.48
N VAL A 22 6.96 -1.26 0.47
CA VAL A 22 6.15 -0.50 -0.47
C VAL A 22 5.69 0.77 0.23
N ASP A 23 5.97 1.92 -0.36
CA ASP A 23 5.50 3.20 0.13
C ASP A 23 4.10 3.51 -0.42
N ALA A 24 3.30 4.24 0.35
CA ALA A 24 2.00 4.69 -0.10
C ALA A 24 2.16 5.72 -1.22
N VAL A 25 1.50 5.48 -2.36
CA VAL A 25 1.50 6.42 -3.49
C VAL A 25 0.36 7.41 -3.32
N TYR A 26 0.70 8.68 -3.19
CA TYR A 26 -0.24 9.78 -3.03
C TYR A 26 -0.43 10.54 -4.34
N ASN A 27 -1.61 11.17 -4.48
CA ASN A 27 -1.86 12.05 -5.60
C ASN A 27 -0.93 13.29 -5.53
N PRO A 28 0.03 13.46 -6.46
CA PRO A 28 0.98 14.57 -6.43
C PRO A 28 0.31 15.95 -6.59
N TYR A 29 -0.90 15.98 -7.14
CA TYR A 29 -1.65 17.21 -7.37
C TYR A 29 -2.58 17.60 -6.21
N ALA A 30 -2.66 16.78 -5.16
CA ALA A 30 -3.58 17.03 -4.04
C ALA A 30 -3.40 18.42 -3.41
N THR A 31 -2.16 18.83 -3.20
CA THR A 31 -1.82 20.15 -2.65
C THR A 31 -2.20 21.29 -3.62
N SER A 32 -1.96 21.11 -4.91
CA SER A 32 -2.30 22.11 -5.94
C SER A 32 -3.80 22.28 -6.05
N ILE A 33 -4.56 21.17 -6.10
CA ILE A 33 -6.03 21.17 -6.14
C ILE A 33 -6.59 21.88 -4.90
N SER A 34 -6.11 21.51 -3.71
CA SER A 34 -6.53 22.12 -2.45
C SER A 34 -6.29 23.62 -2.42
N ASN A 35 -5.10 24.07 -2.82
CA ASN A 35 -4.75 25.49 -2.86
C ASN A 35 -5.58 26.28 -3.88
N THR A 36 -5.86 25.70 -5.05
CA THR A 36 -6.67 26.32 -6.09
C THR A 36 -8.11 26.48 -5.61
N MET A 37 -8.70 25.42 -5.06
CA MET A 37 -10.07 25.46 -4.56
C MET A 37 -10.24 26.40 -3.36
N ARG A 38 -9.26 26.42 -2.43
CA ARG A 38 -9.28 27.34 -1.28
C ARG A 38 -9.29 28.80 -1.69
N ARG A 39 -8.66 29.17 -2.80
CA ARG A 39 -8.58 30.55 -3.31
C ARG A 39 -9.76 30.94 -4.18
N ARG A 40 -10.58 29.98 -4.59
CA ARG A 40 -11.73 30.24 -5.46
C ARG A 40 -12.77 31.05 -4.69
N ARG A 41 -13.08 32.24 -5.23
CA ARG A 41 -14.11 33.11 -4.71
C ARG A 41 -14.87 33.75 -5.86
N TYR A 42 -16.16 33.88 -5.65
CA TYR A 42 -16.99 34.68 -6.52
C TYR A 42 -16.93 36.13 -6.02
N ASP A 43 -16.54 37.06 -6.88
CA ASP A 43 -16.40 38.48 -6.56
C ASP A 43 -17.39 39.30 -7.41
N ILE A 44 -18.27 40.01 -6.73
CA ILE A 44 -19.29 40.85 -7.34
C ILE A 44 -18.90 42.33 -7.37
N SER A 45 -17.71 42.70 -6.87
CA SER A 45 -17.27 44.10 -6.78
C SER A 45 -17.35 44.84 -8.13
N PRO A 46 -16.94 44.24 -9.28
CA PRO A 46 -17.08 44.89 -10.58
C PRO A 46 -18.55 45.17 -10.97
N ALA A 47 -19.45 44.22 -10.70
CA ALA A 47 -20.85 44.36 -11.00
C ALA A 47 -21.52 45.44 -10.13
N ILE A 48 -21.15 45.54 -8.86
CA ILE A 48 -21.61 46.65 -7.97
C ILE A 48 -21.10 47.99 -8.47
N GLU A 49 -19.86 48.08 -8.91
CA GLU A 49 -19.29 49.31 -9.46
C GLU A 49 -20.02 49.74 -10.69
N ASP A 50 -20.33 48.83 -11.62
CA ASP A 50 -21.12 49.13 -12.84
C ASP A 50 -22.55 49.58 -12.51
N LEU A 51 -23.22 48.98 -11.53
CA LEU A 51 -24.52 49.42 -11.05
C LEU A 51 -24.48 50.85 -10.50
N ASN A 52 -23.44 51.15 -9.69
CA ASN A 52 -23.27 52.50 -9.14
C ASN A 52 -22.94 53.55 -10.21
N ARG A 53 -22.14 53.22 -11.23
CA ARG A 53 -21.88 54.09 -12.39
C ARG A 53 -23.16 54.33 -13.16
N ASN A 54 -23.94 53.30 -13.43
CA ASN A 54 -25.23 53.43 -14.15
C ASN A 54 -26.21 54.29 -13.37
N ARG A 55 -26.28 54.12 -12.02
CA ARG A 55 -27.08 54.97 -11.15
C ARG A 55 -26.65 56.44 -11.23
N ALA A 56 -25.32 56.71 -11.17
CA ALA A 56 -24.79 58.08 -11.27
C ALA A 56 -25.12 58.72 -12.62
N THR A 57 -24.96 57.96 -13.72
CA THR A 57 -25.30 58.43 -15.08
C THR A 57 -26.81 58.72 -15.22
N SER A 58 -27.67 57.80 -14.71
CA SER A 58 -29.13 57.99 -14.72
C SER A 58 -29.53 59.22 -13.91
N ASN A 59 -28.95 59.45 -12.74
CA ASN A 59 -29.23 60.62 -11.91
C ASN A 59 -28.76 61.90 -12.57
N TYR A 60 -27.60 61.90 -13.28
CA TYR A 60 -27.13 63.03 -14.05
C TYR A 60 -28.06 63.35 -15.19
N ASN A 61 -28.45 62.41 -16.01
CA ASN A 61 -29.37 62.53 -17.11
C ASN A 61 -30.75 63.07 -16.66
N ALA A 62 -31.29 62.55 -15.55
CA ALA A 62 -32.51 62.99 -14.94
C ALA A 62 -32.46 64.48 -14.54
N SER A 63 -31.28 64.93 -14.04
CA SER A 63 -31.09 66.35 -13.66
C SER A 63 -31.05 67.31 -14.88
N GLN A 64 -30.64 66.83 -16.06
CA GLN A 64 -30.57 67.60 -17.28
C GLN A 64 -31.92 67.73 -17.99
N ILE A 65 -32.72 66.68 -17.96
CA ILE A 65 -34.00 66.62 -18.73
C ILE A 65 -35.14 67.18 -17.92
N ASN A 66 -35.17 67.03 -16.62
CA ASN A 66 -36.30 67.25 -15.75
C ASN A 66 -36.10 68.48 -14.87
N THR A 67 -36.72 69.61 -15.22
CA THR A 67 -36.68 70.89 -14.46
C THR A 67 -37.58 70.85 -13.21
N ASN A 68 -38.52 69.91 -13.12
CA ASN A 68 -39.43 69.76 -11.98
C ASN A 68 -38.67 69.03 -10.82
N THR A 69 -38.45 69.73 -9.74
CA THR A 69 -37.67 69.22 -8.56
C THR A 69 -38.33 67.99 -7.94
N GLY A 70 -39.62 67.89 -7.87
CA GLY A 70 -40.35 66.74 -7.30
C GLY A 70 -40.21 65.46 -8.14
N ALA A 71 -40.39 65.62 -9.47
CA ALA A 71 -40.23 64.49 -10.41
C ALA A 71 -38.77 63.97 -10.43
N ASN A 72 -37.78 64.87 -10.38
CA ASN A 72 -36.38 64.55 -10.34
C ASN A 72 -36.02 63.76 -9.02
N LEU A 73 -36.57 64.25 -7.89
CA LEU A 73 -36.39 63.56 -6.63
C LEU A 73 -37.00 62.15 -6.63
N ALA A 74 -38.21 61.98 -7.12
CA ALA A 74 -38.91 60.70 -7.22
C ALA A 74 -38.12 59.72 -8.11
N TYR A 75 -37.61 60.18 -9.27
CA TYR A 75 -36.77 59.34 -10.15
C TYR A 75 -35.47 58.89 -9.48
N ARG A 76 -34.78 59.79 -8.78
CA ARG A 76 -33.55 59.46 -8.06
C ARG A 76 -33.80 58.45 -6.94
N LEU A 77 -34.89 58.58 -6.19
CA LEU A 77 -35.28 57.62 -5.15
C LEU A 77 -35.62 56.25 -5.75
N GLN A 78 -36.35 56.21 -6.84
CA GLN A 78 -36.68 54.96 -7.52
C GLN A 78 -35.42 54.30 -8.08
N SER A 79 -34.50 55.04 -8.70
CA SER A 79 -33.22 54.56 -9.19
C SER A 79 -32.36 54.02 -8.04
N ALA A 80 -32.34 54.70 -6.88
CA ALA A 80 -31.65 54.22 -5.70
C ALA A 80 -32.19 52.89 -5.20
N VAL A 81 -33.50 52.79 -5.01
CA VAL A 81 -34.16 51.56 -4.53
C VAL A 81 -33.93 50.38 -5.50
N ASN A 82 -33.98 50.62 -6.80
CA ASN A 82 -33.74 49.57 -7.79
C ASN A 82 -32.27 49.11 -7.76
N THR A 83 -31.32 50.04 -7.64
CA THR A 83 -29.91 49.73 -7.54
C THR A 83 -29.60 48.95 -6.25
N ASP A 84 -30.19 49.38 -5.11
CA ASP A 84 -30.00 48.71 -3.82
C ASP A 84 -30.58 47.27 -3.84
N ARG A 85 -31.73 47.07 -4.48
CA ARG A 85 -32.28 45.71 -4.68
C ARG A 85 -31.38 44.84 -5.56
N ALA A 86 -30.86 45.42 -6.66
CA ALA A 86 -29.93 44.68 -7.52
C ALA A 86 -28.64 44.32 -6.79
N ILE A 87 -28.09 45.22 -5.98
CA ILE A 87 -26.91 44.94 -5.13
C ILE A 87 -27.24 43.86 -4.09
N ALA A 88 -28.41 43.92 -3.45
CA ALA A 88 -28.81 42.86 -2.48
C ALA A 88 -28.91 41.48 -3.15
N SER A 89 -29.46 41.42 -4.37
CA SER A 89 -29.52 40.18 -5.16
C SER A 89 -28.15 39.66 -5.51
N LEU A 90 -27.21 40.52 -5.94
CA LEU A 90 -25.83 40.15 -6.25
C LEU A 90 -25.11 39.60 -4.99
N ARG A 91 -25.27 40.25 -3.84
CA ARG A 91 -24.71 39.77 -2.58
C ARG A 91 -25.23 38.39 -2.16
N SER A 92 -26.53 38.15 -2.39
CA SER A 92 -27.11 36.81 -2.15
C SER A 92 -26.50 35.75 -3.10
N GLN A 93 -26.30 36.10 -4.38
CA GLN A 93 -25.66 35.21 -5.35
C GLN A 93 -24.20 34.95 -4.99
N GLU A 94 -23.45 35.99 -4.56
CA GLU A 94 -22.07 35.84 -4.06
C GLU A 94 -22.01 34.89 -2.87
N SER A 95 -22.87 35.08 -1.87
CA SER A 95 -22.94 34.23 -0.69
C SER A 95 -23.22 32.77 -1.07
N ASN A 96 -24.20 32.55 -1.94
CA ASN A 96 -24.58 31.22 -2.39
C ASN A 96 -23.41 30.54 -3.16
N ALA A 97 -22.80 31.27 -4.10
CA ALA A 97 -21.68 30.76 -4.89
C ALA A 97 -20.44 30.43 -3.97
N ASN A 98 -20.13 31.32 -3.03
CA ASN A 98 -19.03 31.12 -2.11
C ASN A 98 -19.30 29.92 -1.14
N ASN A 99 -20.55 29.74 -0.71
CA ASN A 99 -20.95 28.57 0.10
C ASN A 99 -20.83 27.28 -0.71
N GLN A 100 -21.21 27.28 -2.00
CA GLN A 100 -20.99 26.13 -2.88
C GLN A 100 -19.50 25.81 -3.02
N TYR A 101 -18.65 26.81 -3.26
CA TYR A 101 -17.20 26.61 -3.34
C TYR A 101 -16.59 26.05 -2.06
N LEU A 102 -17.08 26.46 -0.89
CA LEU A 102 -16.67 25.88 0.40
C LEU A 102 -17.12 24.43 0.52
N GLY A 103 -18.34 24.10 0.08
CA GLY A 103 -18.84 22.73 0.05
C GLY A 103 -18.02 21.85 -0.89
N ASP A 104 -17.72 22.32 -2.09
CA ASP A 104 -16.88 21.61 -3.06
C ASP A 104 -15.46 21.39 -2.53
N TYR A 105 -14.90 22.41 -1.86
CA TYR A 105 -13.61 22.28 -1.18
C TYR A 105 -13.63 21.19 -0.10
N ALA A 106 -14.64 21.21 0.77
CA ALA A 106 -14.79 20.20 1.83
C ALA A 106 -14.93 18.78 1.26
N ASN A 107 -15.76 18.60 0.23
CA ASN A 107 -15.93 17.31 -0.44
C ASN A 107 -14.64 16.81 -1.09
N THR A 108 -13.90 17.71 -1.74
CA THR A 108 -12.62 17.39 -2.36
C THR A 108 -11.59 16.99 -1.29
N MET A 109 -11.53 17.71 -0.17
CA MET A 109 -10.62 17.37 0.93
C MET A 109 -10.95 16.01 1.56
N ASN A 110 -12.24 15.70 1.73
CA ASN A 110 -12.68 14.39 2.20
C ASN A 110 -12.29 13.27 1.23
N SER A 111 -12.48 13.48 -0.07
CA SER A 111 -12.07 12.52 -1.10
C SER A 111 -10.56 12.28 -1.11
N LEU A 112 -9.76 13.33 -1.03
CA LEU A 112 -8.31 13.24 -0.94
C LEU A 112 -7.87 12.53 0.35
N GLY A 113 -8.54 12.80 1.47
CA GLY A 113 -8.31 12.11 2.73
C GLY A 113 -8.57 10.61 2.64
N GLN A 114 -9.69 10.21 2.02
CA GLN A 114 -10.01 8.80 1.80
C GLN A 114 -9.00 8.11 0.88
N GLN A 115 -8.58 8.78 -0.22
CA GLN A 115 -7.54 8.25 -1.09
C GLN A 115 -6.22 8.04 -0.33
N TRP A 116 -5.84 8.96 0.54
CA TRP A 116 -4.65 8.85 1.38
C TRP A 116 -4.73 7.65 2.33
N VAL A 117 -5.86 7.47 3.02
CA VAL A 117 -6.09 6.33 3.91
C VAL A 117 -6.03 5.01 3.14
N ASN A 118 -6.69 4.95 1.98
CA ASN A 118 -6.69 3.75 1.14
C ASN A 118 -5.28 3.41 0.63
N ALA A 119 -4.52 4.40 0.14
CA ALA A 119 -3.13 4.19 -0.29
C ALA A 119 -2.24 3.67 0.85
N THR A 120 -2.42 4.23 2.06
CA THR A 120 -1.69 3.79 3.26
C THR A 120 -2.06 2.36 3.64
N ASN A 121 -3.34 1.99 3.59
CA ASN A 121 -3.80 0.65 3.91
C ASN A 121 -3.26 -0.39 2.90
N ILE A 122 -3.29 -0.08 1.61
CA ILE A 122 -2.73 -0.95 0.55
C ILE A 122 -1.23 -1.16 0.76
N ALA A 123 -0.48 -0.09 1.05
CA ALA A 123 0.96 -0.19 1.33
C ALA A 123 1.23 -1.03 2.59
N ASN A 124 0.46 -0.84 3.65
CA ASN A 124 0.59 -1.61 4.89
C ASN A 124 0.28 -3.10 4.68
N GLU A 125 -0.75 -3.42 3.91
CA GLU A 125 -1.11 -4.80 3.58
C GLU A 125 -0.01 -5.47 2.73
N ALA A 126 0.48 -4.80 1.69
CA ALA A 126 1.60 -5.29 0.88
C ALA A 126 2.85 -5.53 1.74
N ASN A 127 3.17 -4.62 2.64
CA ASN A 127 4.30 -4.75 3.58
C ASN A 127 4.10 -5.93 4.55
N ALA A 128 2.88 -6.16 5.02
CA ALA A 128 2.57 -7.32 5.88
C ALA A 128 2.73 -8.63 5.11
N GLN A 129 2.26 -8.72 3.87
CA GLN A 129 2.41 -9.88 2.99
C GLN A 129 3.88 -10.16 2.69
N ASN A 130 4.68 -9.13 2.35
CA ASN A 130 6.11 -9.27 2.10
C ASN A 130 6.85 -9.80 3.33
N ARG A 131 6.51 -9.32 4.53
CA ARG A 131 7.08 -9.83 5.79
C ARG A 131 6.68 -11.29 6.05
N ALA A 132 5.41 -11.65 5.79
CA ALA A 132 4.93 -13.02 5.96
C ALA A 132 5.63 -13.97 4.99
N THR A 133 5.74 -13.60 3.71
CA THR A 133 6.45 -14.36 2.68
C THR A 133 7.93 -14.58 3.08
N THR A 134 8.62 -13.52 3.48
CA THR A 134 10.02 -13.62 3.92
C THR A 134 10.19 -14.56 5.13
N ARG A 135 9.26 -14.48 6.10
CA ARG A 135 9.26 -15.42 7.26
C ARG A 135 9.04 -16.86 6.82
N ASN A 136 8.13 -17.11 5.89
CA ASN A 136 7.84 -18.46 5.39
C ASN A 136 9.03 -19.04 4.63
N ILE A 137 9.70 -18.25 3.79
CA ILE A 137 10.92 -18.66 3.08
C ILE A 137 12.03 -19.01 4.08
N ARG A 138 12.24 -18.18 5.10
CA ARG A 138 13.24 -18.47 6.15
C ARG A 138 12.91 -19.74 6.95
N ARG A 139 11.63 -19.94 7.30
CA ARG A 139 11.20 -21.17 8.00
C ARG A 139 11.42 -22.42 7.15
N ALA A 140 11.08 -22.35 5.86
CA ALA A 140 11.33 -23.44 4.92
C ALA A 140 12.83 -23.73 4.79
N GLY A 141 13.68 -22.71 4.70
CA GLY A 141 15.14 -22.87 4.69
C GLY A 141 15.67 -23.53 5.94
N LEU A 142 15.21 -23.12 7.13
CA LEU A 142 15.59 -23.75 8.40
C LEU A 142 15.15 -25.22 8.48
N SER A 143 13.94 -25.55 8.04
CA SER A 143 13.43 -26.93 7.97
C SER A 143 14.30 -27.79 7.06
N GLN A 144 14.64 -27.30 5.87
CA GLN A 144 15.53 -28.01 4.94
C GLN A 144 16.92 -28.21 5.52
N LEU A 145 17.47 -27.22 6.24
CA LEU A 145 18.77 -27.33 6.91
C LEU A 145 18.73 -28.41 8.00
N SER A 146 17.65 -28.45 8.79
CA SER A 146 17.52 -29.49 9.85
C SER A 146 17.41 -30.90 9.26
N GLN A 147 16.66 -31.07 8.16
CA GLN A 147 16.58 -32.35 7.43
C GLN A 147 17.94 -32.77 6.87
N TRP A 148 18.68 -31.82 6.29
CA TRP A 148 20.02 -32.09 5.79
C TRP A 148 20.96 -32.51 6.92
N ALA A 149 20.92 -31.84 8.08
CA ALA A 149 21.75 -32.20 9.24
C ALA A 149 21.43 -33.63 9.74
N GLN A 150 20.14 -33.97 9.86
CA GLN A 150 19.70 -35.31 10.24
C GLN A 150 20.16 -36.38 9.22
N ASN A 151 20.02 -36.14 7.94
CA ASN A 151 20.47 -37.03 6.90
C ASN A 151 22.00 -37.23 6.93
N ARG A 152 22.74 -36.14 7.18
CA ARG A 152 24.21 -36.22 7.32
C ARG A 152 24.62 -37.05 8.54
N GLU A 153 23.92 -36.91 9.65
CA GLU A 153 24.17 -37.69 10.86
C GLU A 153 23.86 -39.18 10.65
N LEU A 154 22.75 -39.50 9.98
CA LEU A 154 22.42 -40.86 9.59
C LEU A 154 23.48 -41.48 8.69
N MET A 155 23.98 -40.77 7.69
CA MET A 155 25.06 -41.25 6.82
C MET A 155 26.37 -41.43 7.57
N ARG A 156 26.69 -40.53 8.51
CA ARG A 156 27.89 -40.68 9.37
C ARG A 156 27.81 -41.91 10.25
N ASN A 157 26.63 -42.16 10.85
CA ASN A 157 26.40 -43.32 11.67
C ASN A 157 26.43 -44.64 10.85
N GLN A 158 25.94 -44.63 9.61
CA GLN A 158 26.06 -45.76 8.71
C GLN A 158 27.52 -46.04 8.35
N LYS A 159 28.30 -45.04 7.98
CA LYS A 159 29.73 -45.21 7.68
C LYS A 159 30.53 -45.71 8.91
N ALA A 160 30.18 -45.25 10.09
CA ALA A 160 30.83 -45.74 11.33
C ALA A 160 30.52 -47.23 11.55
N ARG A 161 29.29 -47.66 11.38
CA ARG A 161 28.90 -49.09 11.47
C ARG A 161 29.55 -49.91 10.38
N ASP A 162 29.63 -49.42 9.16
CA ASP A 162 30.30 -50.12 8.06
C ASP A 162 31.80 -50.27 8.34
N MET A 163 32.47 -49.26 8.94
CA MET A 163 33.85 -49.36 9.35
C MET A 163 34.07 -50.35 10.53
N GLU A 164 33.14 -50.41 11.48
CA GLU A 164 33.22 -51.39 12.59
C GLU A 164 32.97 -52.81 12.10
N MET A 165 32.12 -52.99 11.11
CA MET A 165 31.83 -54.31 10.54
C MET A 165 32.90 -54.82 9.57
N TRP A 166 33.72 -53.95 8.98
CA TRP A 166 34.72 -54.29 8.00
C TRP A 166 35.78 -55.28 8.50
N PRO A 167 36.35 -55.18 9.74
CA PRO A 167 37.28 -56.17 10.27
C PRO A 167 36.64 -57.55 10.52
N LEU A 168 35.36 -57.55 10.92
CA LEU A 168 34.57 -58.80 11.08
C LEU A 168 34.34 -59.48 9.74
N TYR A 169 33.97 -58.70 8.73
CA TYR A 169 33.78 -59.15 7.36
C TYR A 169 35.06 -59.79 6.79
N GLN A 170 36.20 -59.19 6.98
CA GLN A 170 37.49 -59.73 6.58
C GLN A 170 37.84 -61.06 7.27
N ARG A 171 37.55 -61.21 8.59
CA ARG A 171 37.74 -62.43 9.34
C ARG A 171 36.86 -63.59 8.85
N PHE A 172 35.63 -63.30 8.45
CA PHE A 172 34.75 -64.33 7.88
C PHE A 172 35.21 -64.76 6.51
N LEU A 173 35.68 -63.89 5.64
CA LEU A 173 36.29 -64.26 4.37
C LEU A 173 37.53 -65.17 4.57
N GLN A 174 38.38 -64.84 5.56
CA GLN A 174 39.55 -65.65 5.88
C GLN A 174 39.14 -67.01 6.45
N ALA A 175 38.02 -67.16 7.11
CA ALA A 175 37.45 -68.41 7.62
C ALA A 175 36.76 -69.26 6.55
N GLY A 176 36.77 -68.80 5.25
CA GLY A 176 36.26 -69.61 4.15
C GLY A 176 34.76 -69.34 3.80
N PHE A 177 34.14 -68.33 4.39
CA PHE A 177 32.77 -67.91 3.99
C PHE A 177 32.84 -67.16 2.69
N THR A 178 31.86 -67.39 1.79
CA THR A 178 31.71 -66.67 0.55
C THR A 178 31.01 -65.30 0.76
N GLU A 179 31.19 -64.37 -0.16
CA GLU A 179 30.48 -63.08 -0.10
C GLU A 179 28.95 -63.22 -0.06
N ASP A 180 28.40 -64.27 -0.73
CA ASP A 180 26.99 -64.52 -0.78
C ASP A 180 26.45 -65.05 0.56
N ASP A 181 27.23 -65.88 1.27
CA ASP A 181 26.92 -66.32 2.64
C ASP A 181 26.86 -65.15 3.62
N LEU A 182 27.80 -64.23 3.51
CA LEU A 182 27.83 -63.05 4.35
C LEU A 182 26.69 -62.07 4.05
N ARG A 183 26.31 -61.91 2.78
CA ARG A 183 25.14 -61.14 2.40
C ARG A 183 23.82 -61.77 2.88
N ALA A 184 23.70 -63.10 2.84
CA ALA A 184 22.56 -63.82 3.37
C ALA A 184 22.42 -63.67 4.88
N MET A 185 23.54 -63.73 5.64
CA MET A 185 23.55 -63.49 7.08
C MET A 185 23.18 -62.07 7.46
N MET A 186 23.65 -61.05 6.71
CA MET A 186 23.31 -59.66 6.95
C MET A 186 21.83 -59.37 6.65
N ASN A 187 21.27 -59.96 5.61
CA ASN A 187 19.85 -59.78 5.24
C ASN A 187 18.89 -60.53 6.20
N SER A 188 19.30 -61.73 6.74
CA SER A 188 18.50 -62.44 7.73
C SER A 188 18.38 -61.66 9.05
N ASN A 189 19.44 -60.97 9.50
CA ASN A 189 19.41 -60.12 10.67
C ASN A 189 18.56 -58.86 10.50
N ARG A 190 18.46 -58.30 9.29
CA ARG A 190 17.55 -57.18 9.00
C ARG A 190 16.09 -57.57 9.10
N SER A 191 15.72 -58.79 8.74
CA SER A 191 14.33 -59.27 8.80
C SER A 191 13.86 -59.57 10.23
N THR A 192 14.76 -59.97 11.14
CA THR A 192 14.44 -60.23 12.54
C THR A 192 14.25 -58.95 13.37
N ILE A 193 14.95 -57.89 13.05
CA ILE A 193 14.82 -56.58 13.74
C ILE A 193 13.48 -55.89 13.38
N LYS A 194 13.00 -56.04 12.13
CA LYS A 194 11.69 -55.50 11.73
C LYS A 194 10.50 -56.17 12.40
N ARG A 195 10.63 -57.43 12.87
CA ARG A 195 9.55 -58.18 13.55
C ARG A 195 9.39 -57.86 15.04
N LYS A 196 10.41 -57.31 15.72
CA LYS A 196 10.36 -56.94 17.15
C LYS A 196 9.93 -55.53 17.45
N GLY A 197 9.77 -54.67 16.48
CA GLY A 197 9.37 -53.24 16.64
C GLY A 197 7.89 -52.94 16.43
N GLY A 198 7.05 -53.95 16.26
CA GLY A 198 5.58 -53.81 16.06
C GLY A 198 4.81 -54.50 17.19
N LYS A 199 4.70 -53.82 18.32
CA LYS A 199 3.65 -54.01 19.33
C LYS A 199 3.41 -52.66 20.01
#